data_ec127ceaf8ed7f3de9a2240e9e62c3bd
#
_entry.id   ec127ceaf8ed7f3de9a2240e9e62c3bd
#
_cell.length_a   1.000
_cell.length_b   1.000
_cell.length_c   1.000
_cell.angle_alpha   90.00
_cell.angle_beta   90.00
_cell.angle_gamma   90.00
#
_symmetry.space_group_name_H-M   'P 1'
#
loop_
_entity.id
_entity.type
_entity.pdbx_description
1 polymer ?
#
loop_
_entity_poly.entity_id
_entity_poly.type
_entity_poly.pdbx_seq_one_letter_code
_entity_poly.pdbx_strand_id
1 'polypeptide(L)'
;MSVTVKGLDNAIKALDKQEDILIDAIKDILAKVATDIQIEAKRNAPDSYQIGDATINLSFIGQKIDKNVFENGLFWKVGLDVPTSGEQWEAWMEFGTGLSAREILSNPQYSQDVRTIARTYYRNGQGRIIGQPYLMPAFYRNTANLVQEIENEIKKDLK
;
A
#
# COMPACT_ATOMS: atom_id res chain seq x y z
N MET A 1 50.59 -30.43 13.28
CA MET A 1 49.75 -30.75 12.09
C MET A 1 48.72 -29.63 11.96
N SER A 2 48.80 -28.84 10.90
CA SER A 2 47.76 -27.81 10.62
C SER A 2 46.97 -28.28 9.41
N VAL A 3 45.64 -28.30 9.53
CA VAL A 3 44.74 -28.59 8.41
C VAL A 3 44.21 -27.27 7.89
N THR A 4 44.55 -26.90 6.65
CA THR A 4 44.02 -25.72 5.99
C THR A 4 42.85 -26.12 5.11
N VAL A 5 41.65 -25.68 5.46
CA VAL A 5 40.45 -25.89 4.60
C VAL A 5 40.47 -24.79 3.55
N LYS A 6 40.75 -25.15 2.27
CA LYS A 6 40.69 -24.23 1.13
C LYS A 6 39.28 -24.29 0.51
N GLY A 7 38.71 -23.14 0.20
CA GLY A 7 37.42 -23.03 -0.48
C GLY A 7 36.30 -22.43 0.37
N LEU A 8 36.47 -22.29 1.70
CA LEU A 8 35.45 -21.69 2.57
C LEU A 8 35.17 -20.23 2.19
N ASP A 9 36.24 -19.45 1.91
CA ASP A 9 36.09 -18.06 1.50
C ASP A 9 35.32 -17.88 0.18
N ASN A 10 35.50 -18.82 -0.75
CA ASN A 10 34.76 -18.80 -2.03
C ASN A 10 33.30 -19.23 -1.80
N ALA A 11 33.02 -20.15 -0.89
CA ALA A 11 31.67 -20.56 -0.54
C ALA A 11 30.94 -19.42 0.18
N ILE A 12 31.58 -18.72 1.11
CA ILE A 12 31.01 -17.54 1.78
C ILE A 12 30.68 -16.46 0.76
N LYS A 13 31.64 -16.09 -0.12
CA LYS A 13 31.38 -15.10 -1.18
C LYS A 13 30.27 -15.49 -2.14
N ALA A 14 30.10 -16.77 -2.42
CA ALA A 14 29.00 -17.26 -3.26
C ALA A 14 27.65 -17.12 -2.54
N LEU A 15 27.59 -17.40 -1.24
CA LEU A 15 26.38 -17.21 -0.43
C LEU A 15 26.03 -15.73 -0.28
N ASP A 16 26.99 -14.86 0.00
CA ASP A 16 26.79 -13.41 0.08
C ASP A 16 26.21 -12.86 -1.25
N LYS A 17 26.76 -13.34 -2.38
CA LYS A 17 26.27 -12.95 -3.70
C LYS A 17 24.85 -13.44 -4.00
N GLN A 18 24.48 -14.64 -3.54
CA GLN A 18 23.13 -15.16 -3.66
C GLN A 18 22.14 -14.37 -2.82
N GLU A 19 22.54 -13.96 -1.62
CA GLU A 19 21.74 -13.09 -0.74
C GLU A 19 21.46 -11.74 -1.42
N ASP A 20 22.47 -11.09 -1.99
CA ASP A 20 22.31 -9.81 -2.70
C ASP A 20 21.35 -9.94 -3.89
N ILE A 21 21.48 -11.00 -4.69
CA ILE A 21 20.61 -11.27 -5.85
C ILE A 21 19.15 -11.45 -5.39
N LEU A 22 18.94 -12.22 -4.32
CA LEU A 22 17.61 -12.45 -3.77
C LEU A 22 16.98 -11.16 -3.23
N ILE A 23 17.76 -10.36 -2.50
CA ILE A 23 17.30 -9.07 -1.98
C ILE A 23 16.91 -8.14 -3.12
N ASP A 24 17.69 -8.07 -4.19
CA ASP A 24 17.38 -7.23 -5.33
C ASP A 24 16.13 -7.71 -6.08
N ALA A 25 15.95 -9.02 -6.26
CA ALA A 25 14.73 -9.57 -6.82
C ALA A 25 13.47 -9.25 -5.97
N ILE A 26 13.58 -9.32 -4.65
CA ILE A 26 12.49 -8.91 -3.73
C ILE A 26 12.18 -7.41 -3.87
N LYS A 27 13.20 -6.55 -3.95
CA LYS A 27 13.03 -5.11 -4.18
C LYS A 27 12.28 -4.83 -5.49
N ASP A 28 12.60 -5.54 -6.56
CA ASP A 28 11.94 -5.40 -7.86
C ASP A 28 10.45 -5.81 -7.79
N ILE A 29 10.13 -6.89 -7.09
CA ILE A 29 8.74 -7.30 -6.84
C ILE A 29 7.99 -6.20 -6.08
N LEU A 30 8.58 -5.70 -4.99
CA LEU A 30 7.96 -4.65 -4.18
C LEU A 30 7.78 -3.34 -4.96
N ALA A 31 8.77 -2.94 -5.77
CA ALA A 31 8.69 -1.75 -6.62
C ALA A 31 7.58 -1.86 -7.67
N LYS A 32 7.43 -3.03 -8.27
CA LYS A 32 6.35 -3.34 -9.23
C LYS A 32 4.99 -3.23 -8.55
N VAL A 33 4.79 -3.92 -7.43
CA VAL A 33 3.52 -3.91 -6.68
C VAL A 33 3.16 -2.49 -6.23
N ALA A 34 4.13 -1.72 -5.71
CA ALA A 34 3.90 -0.33 -5.34
C ALA A 34 3.47 0.55 -6.54
N THR A 35 4.04 0.28 -7.71
CA THR A 35 3.68 0.97 -8.95
C THR A 35 2.26 0.61 -9.39
N ASP A 36 1.90 -0.66 -9.34
CA ASP A 36 0.57 -1.14 -9.72
C ASP A 36 -0.51 -0.58 -8.78
N ILE A 37 -0.24 -0.54 -7.46
CA ILE A 37 -1.10 0.12 -6.47
C ILE A 37 -1.29 1.60 -6.82
N GLN A 38 -0.21 2.33 -7.10
CA GLN A 38 -0.28 3.76 -7.44
C GLN A 38 -1.12 4.00 -8.69
N ILE A 39 -0.89 3.24 -9.75
CA ILE A 39 -1.62 3.37 -11.02
C ILE A 39 -3.10 3.08 -10.81
N GLU A 40 -3.42 2.00 -10.13
CA GLU A 40 -4.81 1.61 -9.89
C GLU A 40 -5.53 2.61 -8.96
N ALA A 41 -4.89 3.06 -7.89
CA ALA A 41 -5.44 4.06 -6.99
C ALA A 41 -5.72 5.39 -7.71
N LYS A 42 -4.80 5.85 -8.57
CA LYS A 42 -5.00 7.04 -9.41
C LYS A 42 -6.18 6.90 -10.36
N ARG A 43 -6.33 5.74 -10.98
CA ARG A 43 -7.44 5.46 -11.90
C ARG A 43 -8.79 5.40 -11.19
N ASN A 44 -8.82 4.90 -9.95
CA ASN A 44 -10.04 4.75 -9.16
C ASN A 44 -10.36 5.98 -8.32
N ALA A 45 -9.45 6.96 -8.22
CA ALA A 45 -9.69 8.19 -7.47
C ALA A 45 -10.87 8.96 -8.08
N PRO A 46 -11.80 9.47 -7.25
CA PRO A 46 -12.96 10.21 -7.76
C PRO A 46 -12.52 11.56 -8.31
N ASP A 47 -13.08 11.92 -9.47
CA ASP A 47 -12.87 13.25 -10.09
C ASP A 47 -13.80 14.31 -9.53
N SER A 48 -14.96 13.92 -9.01
CA SER A 48 -15.96 14.81 -8.45
C SER A 48 -16.87 14.12 -7.44
N TYR A 49 -17.51 14.93 -6.59
CA TYR A 49 -18.54 14.47 -5.65
C TYR A 49 -19.72 15.41 -5.65
N GLN A 50 -20.94 14.87 -5.63
CA GLN A 50 -22.17 15.68 -5.58
C GLN A 50 -22.72 15.78 -4.16
N ILE A 51 -23.03 17.02 -3.74
CA ILE A 51 -23.76 17.32 -2.51
C ILE A 51 -24.97 18.19 -2.85
N GLY A 52 -26.16 17.58 -2.93
CA GLY A 52 -27.35 18.27 -3.43
C GLY A 52 -27.14 18.69 -4.90
N ASP A 53 -27.32 19.98 -5.18
CA ASP A 53 -27.12 20.55 -6.52
C ASP A 53 -25.67 21.00 -6.79
N ALA A 54 -24.80 20.93 -5.79
CA ALA A 54 -23.39 21.35 -5.92
C ALA A 54 -22.49 20.16 -6.32
N THR A 55 -21.61 20.38 -7.30
CA THR A 55 -20.56 19.45 -7.69
C THR A 55 -19.20 19.95 -7.17
N ILE A 56 -18.52 19.14 -6.38
CA ILE A 56 -17.18 19.42 -5.88
C ILE A 56 -16.16 18.72 -6.78
N ASN A 57 -15.18 19.47 -7.29
CA ASN A 57 -14.09 18.91 -8.08
C ASN A 57 -13.07 18.25 -7.15
N LEU A 58 -12.78 16.97 -7.37
CA LEU A 58 -11.86 16.14 -6.58
C LEU A 58 -10.69 15.59 -7.41
N SER A 59 -10.52 16.01 -8.65
CA SER A 59 -9.44 15.51 -9.54
C SER A 59 -8.03 15.64 -8.94
N PHE A 60 -7.84 16.54 -7.97
CA PHE A 60 -6.59 16.69 -7.24
C PHE A 60 -6.22 15.45 -6.42
N ILE A 61 -7.19 14.61 -6.01
CA ILE A 61 -6.92 13.39 -5.22
C ILE A 61 -6.02 12.46 -6.03
N GLY A 62 -6.41 12.12 -7.24
CA GLY A 62 -5.61 11.26 -8.11
C GLY A 62 -4.23 11.83 -8.43
N GLN A 63 -4.13 13.15 -8.56
CA GLN A 63 -2.86 13.83 -8.84
C GLN A 63 -1.88 13.76 -7.66
N LYS A 64 -2.37 13.79 -6.42
CA LYS A 64 -1.57 13.77 -5.19
C LYS A 64 -1.11 12.37 -4.78
N ILE A 65 -1.68 11.29 -5.32
CA ILE A 65 -1.26 9.94 -4.98
C ILE A 65 0.16 9.73 -5.47
N ASP A 66 1.09 9.49 -4.56
CA ASP A 66 2.49 9.26 -4.86
C ASP A 66 3.00 7.97 -4.22
N LYS A 67 4.20 7.57 -4.59
CA LYS A 67 4.91 6.44 -4.01
C LYS A 67 6.29 6.87 -3.55
N ASN A 68 6.64 6.49 -2.34
CA ASN A 68 7.93 6.78 -1.74
C ASN A 68 8.63 5.47 -1.35
N VAL A 69 9.93 5.39 -1.62
CA VAL A 69 10.78 4.26 -1.32
C VAL A 69 11.59 4.52 -0.05
N PHE A 70 11.69 3.53 0.81
CA PHE A 70 12.45 3.54 2.05
C PHE A 70 13.28 2.26 2.16
N GLU A 71 14.23 2.23 3.12
CA GLU A 71 15.02 1.05 3.45
C GLU A 71 15.63 0.37 2.22
N ASN A 72 16.24 1.17 1.35
CA ASN A 72 16.90 0.70 0.12
C ASN A 72 16.00 -0.17 -0.79
N GLY A 73 14.71 0.13 -0.83
CA GLY A 73 13.74 -0.56 -1.70
C GLY A 73 12.94 -1.67 -1.02
N LEU A 74 13.19 -1.98 0.24
CA LEU A 74 12.46 -3.01 0.99
C LEU A 74 11.14 -2.51 1.61
N PHE A 75 10.94 -1.20 1.65
CA PHE A 75 9.69 -0.62 2.13
C PHE A 75 9.19 0.46 1.16
N TRP A 76 7.91 0.39 0.81
CA TRP A 76 7.24 1.34 -0.05
C TRP A 76 5.99 1.90 0.61
N LYS A 77 5.84 3.21 0.58
CA LYS A 77 4.61 3.90 0.98
C LYS A 77 3.92 4.40 -0.29
N VAL A 78 2.70 3.96 -0.52
CA VAL A 78 1.84 4.46 -1.61
C VAL A 78 0.65 5.16 -0.99
N GLY A 79 0.35 6.36 -1.44
CA GLY A 79 -0.77 7.14 -0.96
C GLY A 79 -0.54 8.63 -1.09
N LEU A 80 -1.20 9.38 -0.26
CA LEU A 80 -1.10 10.84 -0.20
C LEU A 80 -1.10 11.29 1.26
N ASP A 81 -0.53 12.45 1.50
CA ASP A 81 -0.57 13.07 2.82
C ASP A 81 -1.91 13.80 3.00
N VAL A 82 -2.69 13.32 3.98
CA VAL A 82 -3.97 13.94 4.32
C VAL A 82 -3.73 15.09 5.29
N PRO A 83 -4.24 16.29 5.02
CA PRO A 83 -4.11 17.42 5.94
C PRO A 83 -4.68 17.09 7.32
N THR A 84 -3.99 17.52 8.38
CA THR A 84 -4.45 17.34 9.78
C THR A 84 -5.52 18.34 10.17
N SER A 85 -5.70 19.40 9.40
CA SER A 85 -6.68 20.46 9.63
C SER A 85 -7.36 20.87 8.31
N GLY A 86 -8.59 21.35 8.39
CA GLY A 86 -9.38 21.77 7.24
C GLY A 86 -10.23 20.65 6.62
N GLU A 87 -10.54 20.80 5.36
CA GLU A 87 -11.30 19.79 4.60
C GLU A 87 -10.39 18.63 4.22
N GLN A 88 -10.81 17.42 4.55
CA GLN A 88 -10.05 16.19 4.35
C GLN A 88 -10.75 15.32 3.30
N TRP A 89 -10.97 15.85 2.12
CA TRP A 89 -11.68 15.18 1.03
C TRP A 89 -11.05 13.85 0.65
N GLU A 90 -9.72 13.78 0.69
CA GLU A 90 -8.95 12.56 0.40
C GLU A 90 -9.37 11.40 1.30
N ALA A 91 -9.45 11.66 2.61
CA ALA A 91 -9.85 10.66 3.59
C ALA A 91 -11.37 10.41 3.59
N TRP A 92 -12.18 11.44 3.36
CA TRP A 92 -13.63 11.27 3.26
C TRP A 92 -14.03 10.48 2.04
N MET A 93 -13.30 10.58 0.94
CA MET A 93 -13.52 9.74 -0.23
C MET A 93 -13.09 8.30 0.02
N GLU A 94 -11.98 8.05 0.71
CA GLU A 94 -11.57 6.69 1.03
C GLU A 94 -12.51 6.01 2.04
N PHE A 95 -12.85 6.70 3.13
CA PHE A 95 -13.56 6.09 4.26
C PHE A 95 -15.03 6.50 4.37
N GLY A 96 -15.44 7.57 3.71
CA GLY A 96 -16.73 8.20 3.96
C GLY A 96 -16.80 8.87 5.32
N THR A 97 -18.00 9.29 5.72
CA THR A 97 -18.27 9.81 7.06
C THR A 97 -19.49 9.11 7.67
N GLY A 98 -19.60 9.10 8.99
CA GLY A 98 -20.72 8.53 9.70
C GLY A 98 -20.96 7.05 9.38
N LEU A 99 -22.08 6.71 8.77
CA LEU A 99 -22.45 5.31 8.49
C LEU A 99 -21.47 4.62 7.56
N SER A 100 -20.94 5.29 6.53
CA SER A 100 -19.94 4.70 5.64
C SER A 100 -18.66 4.32 6.38
N ALA A 101 -18.16 5.20 7.27
CA ALA A 101 -17.02 4.87 8.10
C ALA A 101 -17.32 3.71 9.06
N ARG A 102 -18.57 3.55 9.52
CA ARG A 102 -19.00 2.42 10.35
C ARG A 102 -18.93 1.09 9.59
N GLU A 103 -19.28 1.06 8.31
CA GLU A 103 -19.18 -0.14 7.48
C GLU A 103 -17.73 -0.63 7.40
N ILE A 104 -16.78 0.29 7.19
CA ILE A 104 -15.34 -0.02 7.22
C ILE A 104 -14.91 -0.54 8.60
N LEU A 105 -15.39 0.07 9.69
CA LEU A 105 -15.11 -0.40 11.04
C LEU A 105 -15.60 -1.82 11.31
N SER A 106 -16.66 -2.25 10.65
CA SER A 106 -17.29 -3.55 10.83
C SER A 106 -16.73 -4.63 9.89
N ASN A 107 -16.03 -4.24 8.82
CA ASN A 107 -15.53 -5.17 7.82
C ASN A 107 -14.26 -5.89 8.31
N PRO A 108 -14.28 -7.25 8.45
CA PRO A 108 -13.14 -8.01 8.94
C PRO A 108 -11.94 -8.05 7.98
N GLN A 109 -12.13 -7.70 6.70
CA GLN A 109 -11.05 -7.65 5.71
C GLN A 109 -10.07 -6.49 5.96
N TYR A 110 -10.53 -5.41 6.60
CA TYR A 110 -9.66 -4.29 6.91
C TYR A 110 -8.82 -4.54 8.16
N SER A 111 -7.55 -4.17 8.08
CA SER A 111 -6.62 -4.27 9.20
C SER A 111 -7.05 -3.38 10.38
N GLN A 112 -6.52 -3.66 11.57
CA GLN A 112 -6.80 -2.86 12.76
C GLN A 112 -6.40 -1.39 12.58
N ASP A 113 -5.30 -1.12 11.86
CA ASP A 113 -4.82 0.24 11.60
C ASP A 113 -5.80 1.02 10.72
N VAL A 114 -6.29 0.40 9.63
CA VAL A 114 -7.30 1.00 8.76
C VAL A 114 -8.60 1.29 9.53
N ARG A 115 -9.04 0.37 10.39
CA ARG A 115 -10.21 0.60 11.25
C ARG A 115 -9.98 1.74 12.24
N THR A 116 -8.77 1.88 12.77
CA THR A 116 -8.43 2.97 13.70
C THR A 116 -8.50 4.32 12.99
N ILE A 117 -8.00 4.42 11.75
CA ILE A 117 -8.13 5.61 10.92
C ILE A 117 -9.61 5.91 10.63
N ALA A 118 -10.39 4.91 10.21
CA ALA A 118 -11.82 5.08 9.90
C ALA A 118 -12.63 5.59 11.10
N ARG A 119 -12.26 5.24 12.34
CA ARG A 119 -12.89 5.78 13.55
C ARG A 119 -12.84 7.29 13.65
N THR A 120 -11.78 7.91 13.16
CA THR A 120 -11.61 9.36 13.16
C THR A 120 -12.72 10.06 12.36
N TYR A 121 -13.26 9.39 11.35
CA TYR A 121 -14.29 9.90 10.46
C TYR A 121 -15.71 9.46 10.83
N TYR A 122 -15.86 8.59 11.83
CA TYR A 122 -17.16 8.19 12.37
C TYR A 122 -17.72 9.24 13.30
N ARG A 123 -18.46 10.17 12.78
CA ARG A 123 -19.09 11.28 13.53
C ARG A 123 -20.43 10.86 14.13
N ASN A 124 -20.42 10.01 15.16
CA ASN A 124 -21.61 9.57 15.91
C ASN A 124 -22.77 9.08 15.02
N GLY A 125 -22.46 8.39 13.93
CA GLY A 125 -23.48 7.89 13.00
C GLY A 125 -24.04 8.96 12.05
N GLN A 126 -23.64 10.20 12.19
CA GLN A 126 -24.03 11.28 11.29
C GLN A 126 -23.01 11.37 10.15
N GLY A 127 -23.38 10.93 8.98
CA GLY A 127 -22.55 11.02 7.77
C GLY A 127 -23.35 11.53 6.61
N ARG A 128 -22.73 12.43 5.85
CA ARG A 128 -23.29 12.99 4.61
C ARG A 128 -22.51 12.56 3.37
N ILE A 129 -21.29 12.06 3.57
CA ILE A 129 -20.38 11.67 2.49
C ILE A 129 -20.30 10.15 2.45
N ILE A 130 -20.74 9.58 1.34
CA ILE A 130 -20.57 8.14 1.05
C ILE A 130 -19.16 7.97 0.51
N GLY A 131 -18.37 7.10 1.13
CA GLY A 131 -17.02 6.79 0.69
C GLY A 131 -17.03 6.18 -0.71
N GLN A 132 -16.04 6.56 -1.49
CA GLN A 132 -15.69 5.96 -2.78
C GLN A 132 -14.23 5.50 -2.70
N PRO A 133 -13.97 4.35 -2.05
CA PRO A 133 -12.61 3.89 -1.79
C PRO A 133 -11.81 3.70 -3.07
N TYR A 134 -10.61 4.24 -3.11
CA TYR A 134 -9.73 4.19 -4.28
C TYR A 134 -8.36 3.59 -3.96
N LEU A 135 -7.82 3.85 -2.75
CA LEU A 135 -6.49 3.42 -2.33
C LEU A 135 -6.51 2.01 -1.73
N MET A 136 -7.39 1.75 -0.75
CA MET A 136 -7.42 0.44 -0.07
C MET A 136 -7.81 -0.71 -1.01
N PRO A 137 -8.81 -0.58 -1.90
CA PRO A 137 -9.09 -1.63 -2.88
C PRO A 137 -7.92 -1.91 -3.82
N ALA A 138 -7.20 -0.88 -4.27
CA ALA A 138 -5.99 -1.03 -5.06
C ALA A 138 -4.90 -1.77 -4.29
N PHE A 139 -4.68 -1.40 -3.04
CA PHE A 139 -3.73 -2.08 -2.16
C PHE A 139 -4.06 -3.57 -2.00
N TYR A 140 -5.26 -3.93 -1.55
CA TYR A 140 -5.62 -5.33 -1.30
C TYR A 140 -5.57 -6.19 -2.56
N ARG A 141 -5.96 -5.64 -3.71
CA ARG A 141 -5.93 -6.38 -4.97
C ARG A 141 -4.50 -6.67 -5.44
N ASN A 142 -3.63 -5.68 -5.37
CA ASN A 142 -2.25 -5.82 -5.86
C ASN A 142 -1.32 -6.54 -4.88
N THR A 143 -1.69 -6.64 -3.60
CA THR A 143 -0.90 -7.39 -2.60
C THR A 143 -1.41 -8.80 -2.35
N ALA A 144 -2.52 -9.21 -2.96
CA ALA A 144 -3.15 -10.50 -2.70
C ALA A 144 -2.21 -11.71 -2.91
N ASN A 145 -1.30 -11.63 -3.89
CA ASN A 145 -0.35 -12.69 -4.23
C ASN A 145 1.10 -12.36 -3.85
N LEU A 146 1.36 -11.23 -3.21
CA LEU A 146 2.72 -10.74 -2.96
C LEU A 146 3.58 -11.74 -2.19
N VAL A 147 3.04 -12.35 -1.13
CA VAL A 147 3.76 -13.35 -0.32
C VAL A 147 4.14 -14.55 -1.18
N GLN A 148 3.23 -15.02 -2.01
CA GLN A 148 3.48 -16.16 -2.87
C GLN A 148 4.49 -15.86 -3.99
N GLU A 149 4.49 -14.65 -4.53
CA GLU A 149 5.49 -14.20 -5.51
C GLU A 149 6.89 -14.18 -4.90
N ILE A 150 7.03 -13.61 -3.69
CA ILE A 150 8.29 -13.61 -2.94
C ILE A 150 8.75 -15.04 -2.61
N GLU A 151 7.86 -15.90 -2.11
CA GLU A 151 8.20 -17.29 -1.83
C GLU A 151 8.66 -18.07 -3.08
N ASN A 152 8.04 -17.80 -4.22
CA ASN A 152 8.43 -18.45 -5.47
C ASN A 152 9.81 -17.98 -5.94
N GLU A 153 10.14 -16.72 -5.74
CA GLU A 153 11.46 -16.18 -6.06
C GLU A 153 12.55 -16.80 -5.18
N ILE A 154 12.32 -16.87 -3.86
CA ILE A 154 13.22 -17.56 -2.93
C ILE A 154 13.47 -19.02 -3.35
N LYS A 155 12.41 -19.73 -3.77
CA LYS A 155 12.53 -21.14 -4.19
C LYS A 155 13.29 -21.34 -5.52
N LYS A 156 13.33 -20.31 -6.39
CA LYS A 156 14.11 -20.39 -7.63
C LYS A 156 15.62 -20.32 -7.36
N ASP A 157 16.01 -19.43 -6.45
CA ASP A 157 17.42 -19.17 -6.15
C ASP A 157 18.05 -20.24 -5.24
N LEU A 158 17.21 -21.07 -4.57
CA LEU A 158 17.67 -22.20 -3.76
C LEU A 158 17.87 -23.50 -4.58
N LYS A 159 17.67 -23.48 -5.90
CA LYS A 159 17.92 -24.62 -6.80
C LYS A 159 19.22 -24.46 -7.57
#